data_55a9a586d3ce16a0458038231c49fc3f
#
_entry.id   55a9a586d3ce16a0458038231c49fc3f
#
_cell.length_a   1.000
_cell.length_b   1.000
_cell.length_c   1.000
_cell.angle_alpha   90.00
_cell.angle_beta   90.00
_cell.angle_gamma   90.00
#
_symmetry.space_group_name_H-M   'P 1'
#
loop_
_entity.id
_entity.type
_entity.pdbx_description
1 polymer ?
#
loop_
_entity_poly.entity_id
_entity_poly.type
_entity_poly.pdbx_seq_one_letter_code
_entity_poly.pdbx_strand_id
1 'polypeptide(L)'
;MSQTYNVLIATELKGIGEDAEKEMAMRLEEHGFEKIPTLSSAWEIKCDAEGESEAKDQAIQIFVNVCRTYPFELRMVVHAGTSQIIRRKKSFEA
;
A
#
# COMPACT_ATOMS: atom_id res chain seq x y z
N MET A 1 -0.08 25.12 1.11
CA MET A 1 -1.35 24.50 0.73
C MET A 1 -1.17 22.99 0.57
N SER A 2 -2.12 22.23 1.07
CA SER A 2 -2.05 20.79 0.90
C SER A 2 -2.41 20.39 -0.53
N GLN A 3 -1.85 19.28 -0.97
CA GLN A 3 -2.17 18.64 -2.24
C GLN A 3 -2.53 17.19 -1.99
N THR A 4 -3.21 16.60 -2.96
CA THR A 4 -3.49 15.16 -2.92
C THR A 4 -2.35 14.41 -3.58
N TYR A 5 -1.73 13.51 -2.83
CA TYR A 5 -0.66 12.64 -3.31
C TYR A 5 -1.16 11.23 -3.49
N ASN A 6 -0.71 10.58 -4.55
CA ASN A 6 -0.91 9.15 -4.75
C ASN A 6 0.30 8.44 -4.16
N VAL A 7 0.07 7.60 -3.16
CA VAL A 7 1.13 6.88 -2.48
C VAL A 7 1.08 5.42 -2.86
N LEU A 8 2.21 4.89 -3.30
CA LEU A 8 2.36 3.48 -3.65
C LEU A 8 3.18 2.79 -2.57
N ILE A 9 2.66 1.68 -2.06
CA ILE A 9 3.38 0.82 -1.12
C ILE A 9 3.48 -0.56 -1.74
N ALA A 10 4.70 -0.98 -2.04
CA ALA A 10 4.99 -2.34 -2.49
C ALA A 10 5.54 -3.11 -1.31
N THR A 11 4.99 -4.28 -1.03
CA THR A 11 5.32 -5.03 0.17
C THR A 11 5.71 -6.46 -0.11
N GLU A 12 6.46 -7.02 0.83
CA GLU A 12 6.70 -8.44 0.96
C GLU A 12 6.27 -8.85 2.37
N LEU A 13 5.38 -9.83 2.46
CA LEU A 13 4.80 -10.29 3.70
C LEU A 13 5.33 -11.69 3.99
N LYS A 14 6.22 -11.79 4.97
CA LYS A 14 6.87 -13.06 5.28
C LYS A 14 6.35 -13.62 6.58
N GLY A 15 5.79 -14.83 6.51
CA GLY A 15 5.33 -15.51 7.71
C GLY A 15 3.90 -15.24 8.11
N ILE A 16 3.14 -14.49 7.29
CA ILE A 16 1.73 -14.25 7.58
C ILE A 16 0.90 -15.41 7.03
N GLY A 17 -0.10 -15.86 7.80
CA GLY A 17 -1.02 -16.88 7.34
C GLY A 17 -2.04 -16.33 6.35
N GLU A 18 -2.60 -17.20 5.53
CA GLU A 18 -3.55 -16.81 4.49
C GLU A 18 -4.78 -16.09 5.04
N ASP A 19 -5.36 -16.60 6.12
CA ASP A 19 -6.54 -15.97 6.72
C ASP A 19 -6.21 -14.62 7.33
N ALA A 20 -5.07 -14.51 7.98
CA ALA A 20 -4.61 -13.24 8.54
C ALA A 20 -4.34 -12.21 7.45
N GLU A 21 -3.78 -12.64 6.33
CA GLU A 21 -3.53 -11.77 5.20
C GLU A 21 -4.83 -11.21 4.61
N LYS A 22 -5.85 -12.05 4.48
CA LYS A 22 -7.16 -11.61 4.00
C LYS A 22 -7.82 -10.61 4.94
N GLU A 23 -7.75 -10.87 6.24
CA GLU A 23 -8.29 -9.95 7.23
C GLU A 23 -7.55 -8.62 7.23
N MET A 24 -6.24 -8.67 7.13
CA MET A 24 -5.41 -7.46 7.04
C MET A 24 -5.77 -6.65 5.81
N ALA A 25 -5.96 -7.31 4.67
CA ALA A 25 -6.35 -6.65 3.42
C ALA A 25 -7.69 -5.91 3.59
N MET A 26 -8.66 -6.54 4.21
CA MET A 26 -9.95 -5.90 4.46
C MET A 26 -9.82 -4.66 5.35
N ARG A 27 -8.98 -4.75 6.38
CA ARG A 27 -8.74 -3.62 7.27
C ARG A 27 -8.02 -2.47 6.56
N LEU A 28 -7.08 -2.78 5.70
CA LEU A 28 -6.40 -1.76 4.89
C LEU A 28 -7.39 -1.05 3.97
N GLU A 29 -8.31 -1.78 3.36
CA GLU A 29 -9.36 -1.20 2.52
C GLU A 29 -10.25 -0.25 3.32
N GLU A 30 -10.59 -0.60 4.55
CA GLU A 30 -11.38 0.25 5.43
C GLU A 30 -10.68 1.58 5.72
N HIS A 31 -9.35 1.60 5.68
CA HIS A 31 -8.55 2.80 5.90
C HIS A 31 -8.24 3.56 4.61
N GLY A 32 -8.81 3.17 3.50
CA GLY A 32 -8.67 3.89 2.25
C GLY A 32 -7.62 3.34 1.30
N PHE A 33 -6.93 2.25 1.66
CA PHE A 33 -5.99 1.61 0.75
C PHE A 33 -6.73 0.82 -0.32
N GLU A 34 -6.21 0.88 -1.53
CA GLU A 34 -6.72 0.10 -2.64
C GLU A 34 -5.64 -0.87 -3.10
N LYS A 35 -5.96 -2.15 -3.09
CA LYS A 35 -5.02 -3.16 -3.54
C LYS A 35 -4.86 -3.10 -5.05
N ILE A 36 -3.60 -3.18 -5.52
CA ILE A 36 -3.33 -3.18 -6.95
C ILE A 36 -3.50 -4.62 -7.44
N PRO A 37 -4.56 -4.91 -8.24
CA PRO A 37 -4.91 -6.30 -8.56
C PRO A 37 -3.93 -6.99 -9.48
N THR A 38 -3.07 -6.25 -10.17
CA THR A 38 -2.06 -6.82 -11.06
C THR A 38 -0.83 -7.36 -10.31
N LEU A 39 -0.73 -7.04 -9.02
CA LEU A 39 0.40 -7.43 -8.17
C LEU A 39 -0.11 -8.13 -6.92
N SER A 40 0.66 -9.05 -6.38
CA SER A 40 0.25 -9.83 -5.23
C SER A 40 0.27 -9.06 -3.92
N SER A 41 1.12 -8.04 -3.80
CA SER A 41 1.30 -7.36 -2.52
C SER A 41 1.70 -5.90 -2.70
N ALA A 42 0.86 -5.15 -3.40
CA ALA A 42 1.05 -3.72 -3.60
C ALA A 42 -0.26 -2.98 -3.38
N TRP A 43 -0.15 -1.77 -2.85
CA TRP A 43 -1.29 -0.97 -2.43
C TRP A 43 -1.10 0.47 -2.81
N GLU A 44 -2.20 1.18 -3.01
CA GLU A 44 -2.14 2.62 -3.18
C GLU A 44 -3.17 3.31 -2.29
N ILE A 45 -2.85 4.54 -1.92
CA ILE A 45 -3.76 5.37 -1.13
C ILE A 45 -3.55 6.83 -1.54
N LYS A 46 -4.61 7.62 -1.44
CA LYS A 46 -4.53 9.05 -1.65
C LYS A 46 -4.41 9.75 -0.30
N CYS A 47 -3.42 10.60 -0.18
CA CYS A 47 -3.18 11.36 1.05
C CYS A 47 -3.08 12.84 0.75
N ASP A 48 -3.81 13.65 1.52
CA ASP A 48 -3.67 15.10 1.46
C ASP A 48 -2.53 15.50 2.39
N ALA A 49 -1.55 16.20 1.86
CA ALA A 49 -0.34 16.55 2.61
C ALA A 49 0.31 17.80 2.03
N GLU A 50 1.21 18.38 2.79
CA GLU A 50 1.97 19.55 2.35
C GLU A 50 3.12 19.17 1.41
N GLY A 51 3.59 17.93 1.46
CA GLY A 51 4.66 17.44 0.61
C GLY A 51 4.72 15.94 0.54
N GLU A 52 5.58 15.42 -0.33
CA GLU A 52 5.72 13.98 -0.56
C GLU A 52 6.15 13.22 0.70
N SER A 53 7.06 13.77 1.48
CA SER A 53 7.52 13.13 2.72
C SER A 53 6.38 12.93 3.70
N GLU A 54 5.58 13.96 3.89
CA GLU A 54 4.44 13.88 4.80
C GLU A 54 3.41 12.87 4.31
N ALA A 55 3.14 12.84 3.00
CA ALA A 55 2.21 11.87 2.41
C ALA A 55 2.70 10.44 2.63
N LYS A 56 3.98 10.18 2.41
CA LYS A 56 4.56 8.85 2.63
C LYS A 56 4.46 8.47 4.10
N ASP A 57 4.79 9.38 5.00
CA ASP A 57 4.74 9.11 6.45
C ASP A 57 3.32 8.79 6.91
N GLN A 58 2.32 9.52 6.41
CA GLN A 58 0.92 9.23 6.72
C GLN A 58 0.53 7.82 6.27
N ALA A 59 0.85 7.47 5.03
CA ALA A 59 0.51 6.17 4.47
C ALA A 59 1.22 5.03 5.23
N ILE A 60 2.51 5.20 5.51
CA ILE A 60 3.28 4.21 6.26
C ILE A 60 2.68 3.99 7.64
N GLN A 61 2.34 5.07 8.33
CA GLN A 61 1.80 4.98 9.68
C GLN A 61 0.49 4.22 9.72
N ILE A 62 -0.42 4.49 8.79
CA ILE A 62 -1.69 3.78 8.71
C ILE A 62 -1.45 2.30 8.40
N PHE A 63 -0.60 2.02 7.42
CA PHE A 63 -0.29 0.65 7.00
C PHE A 63 0.31 -0.16 8.15
N VAL A 64 1.32 0.40 8.81
CA VAL A 64 2.00 -0.27 9.93
C VAL A 64 1.04 -0.49 11.10
N ASN A 65 0.17 0.47 11.38
CA ASN A 65 -0.79 0.33 12.48
C ASN A 65 -1.75 -0.84 12.24
N VAL A 66 -2.17 -1.07 11.00
CA VAL A 66 -2.99 -2.23 10.66
C VAL A 66 -2.18 -3.52 10.80
N CYS A 67 -0.95 -3.52 10.30
CA CYS A 67 -0.10 -4.72 10.25
C CYS A 67 0.36 -5.17 11.63
N ARG A 68 0.56 -4.26 12.59
CA ARG A 68 1.17 -4.61 13.87
C ARG A 68 0.37 -5.58 14.73
N THR A 69 -0.89 -5.81 14.39
CA THR A 69 -1.71 -6.79 15.11
C THR A 69 -1.45 -8.24 14.67
N TYR A 70 -0.61 -8.43 13.67
CA TYR A 70 -0.31 -9.75 13.11
C TYR A 70 1.17 -10.07 13.28
N PRO A 71 1.53 -11.32 13.65
CA PRO A 71 2.94 -11.70 13.78
C PRO A 71 3.52 -12.08 12.42
N PHE A 72 4.30 -11.19 11.81
CA PHE A 72 5.00 -11.48 10.56
C PHE A 72 6.07 -10.42 10.31
N GLU A 73 6.91 -10.66 9.31
CA GLU A 73 7.92 -9.70 8.88
C GLU A 73 7.38 -8.93 7.67
N LEU A 74 7.41 -7.61 7.78
CA LEU A 74 6.98 -6.71 6.72
C LEU A 74 8.17 -5.99 6.12
N ARG A 75 8.28 -6.06 4.80
CA ARG A 75 9.22 -5.25 4.04
C ARG A 75 8.42 -4.41 3.06
N MET A 76 8.79 -3.15 2.91
CA MET A 76 8.05 -2.26 2.03
C MET A 76 8.95 -1.27 1.32
N VAL A 77 8.48 -0.85 0.14
CA VAL A 77 9.04 0.27 -0.61
C VAL A 77 7.90 1.25 -0.83
N VAL A 78 8.13 2.53 -0.57
CA VAL A 78 7.09 3.55 -0.62
C VAL A 78 7.50 4.68 -1.53
N HIS A 79 6.58 5.10 -2.38
CA HIS A 79 6.77 6.25 -3.26
C HIS A 79 5.50 7.09 -3.28
N ALA A 80 5.66 8.40 -3.39
CA ALA A 80 4.53 9.32 -3.46
C ALA A 80 4.74 10.34 -4.57
N GLY A 81 3.66 10.72 -5.23
CA GLY A 81 3.68 11.73 -6.27
C GLY A 81 2.30 12.28 -6.53
N THR A 82 2.21 13.33 -7.30
CA THR A 82 0.93 13.95 -7.66
C THR A 82 0.31 13.33 -8.92
N SER A 83 1.11 12.56 -9.66
CA SER A 83 0.63 11.88 -10.86
C SER A 83 -0.11 10.60 -10.53
N GLN A 84 -1.05 10.22 -11.40
CA GLN A 84 -1.76 8.98 -11.24
C GLN A 84 -0.81 7.79 -11.38
N ILE A 85 -1.00 6.78 -10.53
CA ILE A 85 -0.25 5.54 -10.60
C ILE A 85 -0.78 4.71 -11.77
N ILE A 86 0.11 4.30 -12.67
CA ILE A 86 -0.26 3.55 -13.86
C ILE A 86 -0.17 2.06 -13.58
N ARG A 87 -1.22 1.34 -13.94
CA ARG A 87 -1.28 -0.12 -13.78
C ARG A 87 -1.30 -0.76 -15.17
N ARG A 88 -0.49 -1.82 -15.35
CA ARG A 88 -0.43 -2.54 -16.63
C ARG A 88 -0.32 -4.04 -16.39
N LYS A 89 -0.96 -4.79 -17.25
CA LYS A 89 -0.86 -6.24 -17.26
C LYS A 89 -0.55 -6.68 -18.68
N LYS A 90 0.47 -7.49 -18.84
CA LYS A 90 0.84 -8.06 -20.15
C LYS A 90 1.11 -9.54 -20.00
N SER A 91 0.73 -10.30 -21.02
CA SER A 91 1.01 -11.73 -21.12
C SER A 91 1.89 -11.97 -22.33
N PHE A 92 2.88 -12.81 -22.14
CA PHE A 92 3.81 -13.17 -23.21
C PHE A 92 3.73 -14.68 -23.44
N GLU A 93 3.65 -15.07 -24.70
CA GLU A 93 3.62 -16.48 -25.08
C GLU A 93 4.94 -16.86 -25.73
N ALA A 94 5.43 -18.08 -25.40
CA ALA A 94 6.67 -18.60 -25.98
C ALA A 94 6.45 -19.10 -27.38
#